data_1dd90c734e259d8900be626d06ea14b2
#
_entry.id   1dd90c734e259d8900be626d06ea14b2
#
_cell.length_a   1.000
_cell.length_b   1.000
_cell.length_c   1.000
_cell.angle_alpha   90.00
_cell.angle_beta   90.00
_cell.angle_gamma   90.00
#
_symmetry.space_group_name_H-M   'P 1'
#
loop_
_entity.id
_entity.type
_entity.pdbx_description
1 polymer ?
#
loop_
_entity_poly.entity_id
_entity_poly.type
_entity_poly.pdbx_seq_one_letter_code
_entity_poly.pdbx_strand_id
1 'polypeptide(L)'
;EVQIVVSNQLDEYLIKSLLDQKAPIDSFGVGTSLATGQPDAALDGVYKLCQIDGEPKLKLSENIQKVTLPGIKQVYRFTDETDCFVADAIALEKDPVPSKMIHPYDIEKSKSLDISKSTPLLTKIMDNGKPMMKDNEPKQIAEFVKMRLEQLPDEHKRFNNPHIYKVGISEPLHQLRSELRKKYRM
;
A
#
# COMPACT_ATOMS: atom_id res chain seq x y z
N GLU A 1 13.01 -43.71 -5.85
CA GLU A 1 12.88 -42.60 -6.80
C GLU A 1 13.86 -41.51 -6.38
N VAL A 2 14.65 -40.96 -7.31
CA VAL A 2 15.66 -39.94 -7.03
C VAL A 2 15.02 -38.57 -7.22
N GLN A 3 15.22 -37.68 -6.26
CA GLN A 3 14.75 -36.27 -6.34
C GLN A 3 15.91 -35.34 -6.61
N ILE A 4 15.70 -34.35 -7.47
CA ILE A 4 16.67 -33.32 -7.81
C ILE A 4 16.40 -32.07 -6.98
N VAL A 5 17.35 -31.72 -6.13
CA VAL A 5 17.30 -30.50 -5.30
C VAL A 5 18.38 -29.54 -5.77
N VAL A 6 18.00 -28.32 -6.07
CA VAL A 6 18.90 -27.23 -6.46
C VAL A 6 19.00 -26.20 -5.35
N SER A 7 20.23 -25.79 -5.04
CA SER A 7 20.52 -24.78 -4.03
C SER A 7 21.67 -23.88 -4.50
N ASN A 8 22.05 -22.91 -3.67
CA ASN A 8 23.09 -21.91 -3.90
C ASN A 8 22.63 -20.69 -4.70
N GLN A 9 22.69 -19.54 -4.07
CA GLN A 9 22.41 -18.19 -4.63
C GLN A 9 21.11 -18.11 -5.46
N LEU A 10 20.09 -18.88 -5.07
CA LEU A 10 18.79 -18.84 -5.71
C LEU A 10 18.02 -17.59 -5.24
N ASP A 11 17.34 -16.97 -6.21
CA ASP A 11 16.33 -15.94 -6.03
C ASP A 11 15.09 -16.26 -6.88
N GLU A 12 14.08 -15.45 -6.78
CA GLU A 12 12.83 -15.62 -7.53
C GLU A 12 13.02 -15.53 -9.04
N TYR A 13 13.99 -14.73 -9.52
CA TYR A 13 14.25 -14.56 -10.96
C TYR A 13 14.93 -15.79 -11.54
N LEU A 14 15.93 -16.33 -10.83
CA LEU A 14 16.62 -17.54 -11.26
C LEU A 14 15.68 -18.75 -11.21
N ILE A 15 14.89 -18.89 -10.15
CA ILE A 15 13.90 -19.96 -10.03
C ILE A 15 12.90 -19.88 -11.19
N LYS A 16 12.34 -18.68 -11.46
CA LYS A 16 11.45 -18.50 -12.61
C LYS A 16 12.11 -18.91 -13.93
N SER A 17 13.34 -18.49 -14.16
CA SER A 17 14.08 -18.84 -15.37
C SER A 17 14.29 -20.37 -15.52
N LEU A 18 14.61 -21.06 -14.44
CA LEU A 18 14.76 -22.53 -14.44
C LEU A 18 13.43 -23.24 -14.74
N LEU A 19 12.32 -22.76 -14.15
CA LEU A 19 10.99 -23.29 -14.40
C LEU A 19 10.53 -23.05 -15.85
N ASP A 20 10.77 -21.85 -16.40
CA ASP A 20 10.45 -21.52 -17.79
C ASP A 20 11.23 -22.43 -18.78
N GLN A 21 12.45 -22.83 -18.43
CA GLN A 21 13.27 -23.79 -19.19
C GLN A 21 12.83 -25.26 -18.99
N LYS A 22 11.81 -25.50 -18.16
CA LYS A 22 11.32 -26.84 -17.80
C LYS A 22 12.43 -27.74 -17.23
N ALA A 23 13.35 -27.15 -16.45
CA ALA A 23 14.39 -27.91 -15.77
C ALA A 23 13.75 -28.98 -14.83
N PRO A 24 14.22 -30.22 -14.84
CA PRO A 24 13.64 -31.30 -14.05
C PRO A 24 14.07 -31.19 -12.58
N ILE A 25 13.52 -30.20 -11.87
CA ILE A 25 13.84 -29.88 -10.48
C ILE A 25 12.63 -30.16 -9.61
N ASP A 26 12.81 -30.96 -8.55
CA ASP A 26 11.76 -31.32 -7.61
C ASP A 26 11.66 -30.33 -6.45
N SER A 27 12.79 -29.69 -6.06
CA SER A 27 12.84 -28.81 -4.90
C SER A 27 13.95 -27.77 -5.01
N PHE A 28 13.71 -26.59 -4.42
CA PHE A 28 14.67 -25.49 -4.37
C PHE A 28 15.05 -25.17 -2.92
N GLY A 29 16.35 -25.13 -2.63
CA GLY A 29 16.90 -24.67 -1.36
C GLY A 29 17.29 -23.21 -1.42
N VAL A 30 16.37 -22.29 -1.09
CA VAL A 30 16.62 -20.84 -1.11
C VAL A 30 17.13 -20.40 0.25
N GLY A 31 18.32 -19.79 0.28
CA GLY A 31 19.00 -19.36 1.50
C GLY A 31 19.01 -17.85 1.66
N THR A 32 20.15 -17.23 1.36
CA THR A 32 20.43 -15.82 1.66
C THR A 32 19.38 -14.85 1.11
N SER A 33 18.96 -14.99 -0.13
CA SER A 33 17.97 -14.07 -0.74
C SER A 33 16.64 -14.06 0.02
N LEU A 34 16.17 -15.25 0.43
CA LEU A 34 14.95 -15.36 1.23
C LEU A 34 15.15 -14.84 2.66
N ALA A 35 16.26 -15.23 3.32
CA ALA A 35 16.53 -14.86 4.71
C ALA A 35 16.78 -13.37 4.89
N THR A 36 17.32 -12.69 3.87
CA THR A 36 17.61 -11.25 3.90
C THR A 36 16.55 -10.41 3.20
N GLY A 37 15.55 -11.00 2.54
CA GLY A 37 14.50 -10.28 1.80
C GLY A 37 15.03 -9.47 0.61
N GLN A 38 16.07 -9.95 -0.07
CA GLN A 38 16.63 -9.25 -1.25
C GLN A 38 15.61 -9.19 -2.40
N PRO A 39 15.64 -8.12 -3.26
CA PRO A 39 16.55 -6.96 -3.18
C PRO A 39 16.13 -5.89 -2.18
N ASP A 40 14.87 -5.86 -1.72
CA ASP A 40 14.28 -4.84 -0.86
C ASP A 40 14.04 -5.40 0.55
N ALA A 41 15.11 -5.50 1.32
CA ALA A 41 15.12 -6.14 2.64
C ALA A 41 14.34 -5.37 3.73
N ALA A 42 13.91 -4.13 3.47
CA ALA A 42 13.22 -3.29 4.45
C ALA A 42 12.02 -2.55 3.84
N LEU A 43 10.92 -2.51 4.60
CA LEU A 43 9.83 -1.58 4.30
C LEU A 43 10.21 -0.19 4.82
N ASP A 44 10.22 0.80 3.93
CA ASP A 44 10.52 2.20 4.27
C ASP A 44 9.37 2.84 5.07
N GLY A 45 9.23 2.42 6.31
CA GLY A 45 8.28 3.01 7.26
C GLY A 45 8.75 4.36 7.76
N VAL A 46 7.87 5.38 7.76
CA VAL A 46 8.14 6.69 8.34
C VAL A 46 7.00 7.15 9.24
N TYR A 47 7.34 7.86 10.32
CA TYR A 47 6.40 8.51 11.21
C TYR A 47 6.57 10.02 11.13
N LYS A 48 5.50 10.75 10.82
CA LYS A 48 5.52 12.19 10.65
C LYS A 48 4.32 12.83 11.35
N LEU A 49 4.57 13.94 12.04
CA LEU A 49 3.53 14.77 12.64
C LEU A 49 2.58 15.28 11.56
N CYS A 50 1.28 15.04 11.73
CA CYS A 50 0.24 15.50 10.79
C CYS A 50 -0.79 16.43 11.45
N GLN A 51 -0.88 16.45 12.78
CA GLN A 51 -1.77 17.31 13.55
C GLN A 51 -1.25 17.47 14.98
N ILE A 52 -1.42 18.64 15.60
CA ILE A 52 -1.19 18.92 17.00
C ILE A 52 -2.24 19.90 17.49
N ASP A 53 -2.83 19.67 18.66
CA ASP A 53 -3.86 20.53 19.29
C ASP A 53 -5.00 20.91 18.34
N GLY A 54 -5.46 19.93 17.53
CA GLY A 54 -6.51 20.13 16.53
C GLY A 54 -6.04 20.82 15.23
N GLU A 55 -4.84 21.39 15.20
CA GLU A 55 -4.30 22.07 14.03
C GLU A 55 -3.54 21.12 13.10
N PRO A 56 -3.88 21.09 11.80
CA PRO A 56 -3.16 20.29 10.83
C PRO A 56 -1.73 20.80 10.61
N LYS A 57 -0.78 19.88 10.54
CA LYS A 57 0.65 20.15 10.33
C LYS A 57 1.16 19.33 9.15
N LEU A 58 2.20 19.82 8.49
CA LEU A 58 2.88 19.08 7.43
C LEU A 58 4.39 19.33 7.48
N LYS A 59 5.15 18.38 6.99
CA LYS A 59 6.58 18.57 6.75
C LYS A 59 6.76 19.21 5.36
N LEU A 60 7.43 20.35 5.32
CA LEU A 60 7.87 20.97 4.06
C LEU A 60 9.13 20.28 3.53
N SER A 61 9.26 20.23 2.22
CA SER A 61 10.45 19.73 1.52
C SER A 61 10.48 20.35 0.11
N GLU A 62 11.66 20.54 -0.43
CA GLU A 62 11.86 20.91 -1.85
C GLU A 62 11.35 19.79 -2.76
N ASN A 63 11.59 18.53 -2.37
CA ASN A 63 11.02 17.38 -3.05
C ASN A 63 9.54 17.23 -2.66
N ILE A 64 8.62 17.45 -3.62
CA ILE A 64 7.17 17.34 -3.42
C ILE A 64 6.74 15.97 -2.90
N GLN A 65 7.43 14.90 -3.27
CA GLN A 65 7.13 13.55 -2.81
C GLN A 65 7.42 13.33 -1.32
N LYS A 66 8.27 14.19 -0.73
CA LYS A 66 8.60 14.16 0.71
C LYS A 66 7.72 15.10 1.54
N VAL A 67 6.82 15.87 0.91
CA VAL A 67 5.80 16.68 1.60
C VAL A 67 4.71 15.77 2.11
N THR A 68 4.45 15.83 3.43
CA THR A 68 3.46 14.97 4.07
C THR A 68 2.03 15.48 3.88
N LEU A 69 1.05 14.62 4.16
CA LEU A 69 -0.36 14.97 4.16
C LEU A 69 -0.80 15.43 5.56
N PRO A 70 -1.41 16.62 5.71
CA PRO A 70 -1.82 17.16 7.00
C PRO A 70 -3.13 16.54 7.52
N GLY A 71 -3.40 16.72 8.84
CA GLY A 71 -4.64 16.33 9.48
C GLY A 71 -4.78 14.83 9.75
N ILE A 72 -5.83 14.45 10.49
CA ILE A 72 -6.20 13.06 10.72
C ILE A 72 -6.88 12.53 9.45
N LYS A 73 -6.47 11.37 9.00
CA LYS A 73 -6.86 10.81 7.70
C LYS A 73 -7.43 9.40 7.82
N GLN A 74 -8.28 9.06 6.87
CA GLN A 74 -8.73 7.71 6.59
C GLN A 74 -8.30 7.32 5.18
N VAL A 75 -8.06 6.04 4.94
CA VAL A 75 -7.82 5.47 3.61
C VAL A 75 -9.04 4.64 3.23
N TYR A 76 -9.65 4.95 2.11
CA TYR A 76 -10.78 4.20 1.58
C TYR A 76 -10.33 3.38 0.37
N ARG A 77 -10.56 2.08 0.43
CA ARG A 77 -10.39 1.16 -0.71
C ARG A 77 -11.68 1.05 -1.47
N PHE A 78 -11.57 1.14 -2.79
CA PHE A 78 -12.69 0.98 -3.71
C PHE A 78 -12.55 -0.30 -4.50
N THR A 79 -13.66 -1.01 -4.65
CA THR A 79 -13.76 -2.24 -5.44
C THR A 79 -14.69 -2.03 -6.63
N ASP A 80 -14.62 -2.94 -7.61
CA ASP A 80 -15.59 -3.04 -8.70
C ASP A 80 -16.75 -3.99 -8.34
N GLU A 81 -17.59 -4.29 -9.33
CA GLU A 81 -18.74 -5.20 -9.18
C GLU A 81 -18.34 -6.64 -8.87
N THR A 82 -17.08 -7.01 -9.10
CA THR A 82 -16.52 -8.34 -8.84
C THR A 82 -15.69 -8.38 -7.56
N ASP A 83 -15.74 -7.32 -6.72
CA ASP A 83 -14.95 -7.13 -5.52
C ASP A 83 -13.42 -7.02 -5.77
N CYS A 84 -13.00 -6.81 -7.02
CA CYS A 84 -11.60 -6.53 -7.34
C CYS A 84 -11.23 -5.08 -6.97
N PHE A 85 -9.99 -4.89 -6.50
CA PHE A 85 -9.49 -3.58 -6.11
C PHE A 85 -9.31 -2.64 -7.31
N VAL A 86 -9.86 -1.43 -7.20
CA VAL A 86 -9.83 -0.41 -8.26
C VAL A 86 -8.87 0.73 -7.94
N ALA A 87 -8.90 1.21 -6.70
CA ALA A 87 -8.10 2.32 -6.24
C ALA A 87 -8.21 2.49 -4.72
N ASP A 88 -7.25 3.20 -4.12
CA ASP A 88 -7.34 3.69 -2.74
C ASP A 88 -7.35 5.23 -2.75
N ALA A 89 -8.20 5.84 -1.93
CA ALA A 89 -8.24 7.28 -1.76
C ALA A 89 -8.00 7.66 -0.29
N ILE A 90 -7.09 8.59 -0.07
CA ILE A 90 -6.81 9.17 1.25
C ILE A 90 -7.65 10.43 1.41
N ALA A 91 -8.43 10.52 2.46
CA ALA A 91 -9.26 11.68 2.80
C ALA A 91 -9.07 12.08 4.26
N LEU A 92 -9.51 13.29 4.63
CA LEU A 92 -9.61 13.65 6.04
C LEU A 92 -10.69 12.78 6.70
N GLU A 93 -10.44 12.30 7.91
CA GLU A 93 -11.36 11.41 8.63
C GLU A 93 -12.75 12.05 8.87
N LYS A 94 -12.76 13.37 9.05
CA LYS A 94 -14.01 14.15 9.27
C LYS A 94 -14.84 14.40 8.01
N ASP A 95 -14.24 14.19 6.84
CA ASP A 95 -14.91 14.43 5.56
C ASP A 95 -15.69 13.18 5.11
N PRO A 96 -16.70 13.34 4.27
CA PRO A 96 -17.41 12.19 3.69
C PRO A 96 -16.48 11.37 2.81
N VAL A 97 -16.87 10.12 2.54
CA VAL A 97 -16.18 9.24 1.58
C VAL A 97 -16.04 9.95 0.24
N PRO A 98 -14.82 10.06 -0.33
CA PRO A 98 -14.63 10.83 -1.54
C PRO A 98 -15.24 10.10 -2.76
N SER A 99 -16.06 10.82 -3.54
CA SER A 99 -16.57 10.35 -4.84
C SER A 99 -15.60 10.59 -6.01
N LYS A 100 -14.50 11.30 -5.72
CA LYS A 100 -13.42 11.58 -6.67
C LYS A 100 -12.09 11.66 -5.94
N MET A 101 -11.06 11.12 -6.55
CA MET A 101 -9.68 11.32 -6.09
C MET A 101 -8.85 12.02 -7.15
N ILE A 102 -7.81 12.70 -6.72
CA ILE A 102 -6.80 13.33 -7.56
C ILE A 102 -5.42 12.73 -7.25
N HIS A 103 -4.57 12.69 -8.27
CA HIS A 103 -3.21 12.21 -8.08
C HIS A 103 -2.43 13.15 -7.14
N PRO A 104 -1.67 12.64 -6.16
CA PRO A 104 -1.05 13.48 -5.13
C PRO A 104 -0.10 14.56 -5.65
N TYR A 105 0.46 14.37 -6.84
CA TYR A 105 1.49 15.24 -7.42
C TYR A 105 1.13 15.81 -8.80
N ASP A 106 0.02 15.37 -9.39
CA ASP A 106 -0.44 15.76 -10.71
C ASP A 106 -1.96 16.00 -10.67
N ILE A 107 -2.36 17.25 -10.44
CA ILE A 107 -3.75 17.64 -10.23
C ILE A 107 -4.63 17.40 -11.47
N GLU A 108 -4.04 17.31 -12.66
CA GLU A 108 -4.78 17.05 -13.90
C GLU A 108 -5.28 15.60 -13.95
N LYS A 109 -4.59 14.70 -13.25
CA LYS A 109 -4.98 13.29 -13.14
C LYS A 109 -5.97 13.08 -12.01
N SER A 110 -7.19 12.71 -12.36
CA SER A 110 -8.26 12.39 -11.41
C SER A 110 -9.01 11.14 -11.81
N LYS A 111 -9.74 10.56 -10.85
CA LYS A 111 -10.60 9.39 -11.04
C LYS A 111 -11.88 9.55 -10.24
N SER A 112 -13.03 9.31 -10.88
CA SER A 112 -14.31 9.14 -10.18
C SER A 112 -14.35 7.80 -9.46
N LEU A 113 -15.02 7.77 -8.31
CA LEU A 113 -15.07 6.64 -7.40
C LEU A 113 -16.53 6.33 -7.04
N ASP A 114 -16.89 5.07 -7.00
CA ASP A 114 -18.20 4.63 -6.53
C ASP A 114 -18.16 4.49 -4.99
N ILE A 115 -18.78 5.43 -4.30
CA ILE A 115 -18.80 5.44 -2.83
C ILE A 115 -19.52 4.24 -2.22
N SER A 116 -20.45 3.61 -2.94
CA SER A 116 -21.17 2.42 -2.47
C SER A 116 -20.27 1.17 -2.38
N LYS A 117 -19.13 1.19 -3.08
CA LYS A 117 -18.13 0.13 -3.14
C LYS A 117 -16.85 0.48 -2.36
N SER A 118 -16.99 1.26 -1.29
CA SER A 118 -15.86 1.72 -0.49
C SER A 118 -15.76 1.00 0.86
N THR A 119 -14.53 0.77 1.30
CA THR A 119 -14.22 0.21 2.63
C THR A 119 -13.11 1.02 3.30
N PRO A 120 -13.30 1.51 4.54
CA PRO A 120 -12.23 2.16 5.29
C PRO A 120 -11.18 1.13 5.69
N LEU A 121 -9.89 1.45 5.52
CA LEU A 121 -8.77 0.54 5.83
C LEU A 121 -8.16 0.76 7.20
N LEU A 122 -8.18 1.99 7.73
CA LEU A 122 -7.59 2.28 9.02
C LEU A 122 -8.59 1.97 10.13
N THR A 123 -8.17 1.14 11.07
CA THR A 123 -8.95 0.79 12.26
C THR A 123 -8.17 1.19 13.51
N LYS A 124 -8.90 1.60 14.56
CA LYS A 124 -8.29 1.93 15.84
C LYS A 124 -7.80 0.65 16.53
N ILE A 125 -6.51 0.49 16.69
CA ILE A 125 -5.89 -0.70 17.28
C ILE A 125 -5.53 -0.52 18.76
N MET A 126 -5.45 0.73 19.22
CA MET A 126 -5.16 1.06 20.63
C MET A 126 -5.93 2.29 21.04
N ASP A 127 -6.46 2.33 22.26
CA ASP A 127 -7.11 3.47 22.87
C ASP A 127 -6.68 3.62 24.33
N ASN A 128 -6.20 4.83 24.70
CA ASN A 128 -5.72 5.14 26.03
C ASN A 128 -4.75 4.08 26.60
N GLY A 129 -3.80 3.61 25.77
CA GLY A 129 -2.80 2.61 26.12
C GLY A 129 -3.33 1.16 26.18
N LYS A 130 -4.59 0.93 25.86
CA LYS A 130 -5.20 -0.42 25.85
C LYS A 130 -5.35 -0.91 24.43
N PRO A 131 -4.93 -2.15 24.10
CA PRO A 131 -5.17 -2.76 22.80
C PRO A 131 -6.68 -2.97 22.60
N MET A 132 -7.17 -2.65 21.39
CA MET A 132 -8.56 -2.81 20.98
C MET A 132 -8.77 -3.99 20.04
N MET A 133 -7.71 -4.46 19.40
CA MET A 133 -7.76 -5.64 18.55
C MET A 133 -7.41 -6.90 19.37
N LYS A 134 -8.06 -8.00 19.03
CA LYS A 134 -7.61 -9.33 19.48
C LYS A 134 -6.37 -9.72 18.69
N ASP A 135 -5.45 -10.42 19.35
CA ASP A 135 -4.31 -11.04 18.67
C ASP A 135 -4.84 -12.05 17.66
N ASN A 136 -4.46 -11.90 16.41
CA ASN A 136 -4.77 -12.86 15.37
C ASN A 136 -3.66 -13.91 15.29
N GLU A 137 -4.04 -15.17 15.17
CA GLU A 137 -3.08 -16.24 14.92
C GLU A 137 -2.38 -16.02 13.57
N PRO A 138 -1.06 -16.27 13.45
CA PRO A 138 -0.31 -16.08 12.21
C PRO A 138 -0.94 -16.74 10.99
N LYS A 139 -1.57 -17.91 11.17
CA LYS A 139 -2.29 -18.62 10.12
C LYS A 139 -3.48 -17.82 9.59
N GLN A 140 -4.26 -17.21 10.48
CA GLN A 140 -5.40 -16.37 10.10
C GLN A 140 -4.96 -15.13 9.33
N ILE A 141 -3.82 -14.52 9.73
CA ILE A 141 -3.22 -13.39 9.01
C ILE A 141 -2.81 -13.83 7.59
N ALA A 142 -2.16 -14.98 7.45
CA ALA A 142 -1.76 -15.51 6.15
C ALA A 142 -2.95 -15.79 5.22
N GLU A 143 -4.02 -16.37 5.75
CA GLU A 143 -5.27 -16.64 5.03
C GLU A 143 -5.94 -15.32 4.59
N PHE A 144 -5.98 -14.31 5.48
CA PHE A 144 -6.48 -12.99 5.14
C PHE A 144 -5.67 -12.33 4.02
N VAL A 145 -4.34 -12.37 4.09
CA VAL A 145 -3.46 -11.81 3.05
C VAL A 145 -3.70 -12.51 1.72
N LYS A 146 -3.82 -13.84 1.70
CA LYS A 146 -4.10 -14.61 0.49
C LYS A 146 -5.41 -14.16 -0.16
N MET A 147 -6.49 -14.09 0.62
CA MET A 147 -7.79 -13.61 0.15
C MET A 147 -7.70 -12.19 -0.44
N ARG A 148 -6.97 -11.27 0.22
CA ARG A 148 -6.82 -9.90 -0.28
C ARG A 148 -5.98 -9.81 -1.55
N LEU A 149 -4.99 -10.68 -1.71
CA LEU A 149 -4.19 -10.77 -2.94
C LEU A 149 -5.02 -11.31 -4.12
N GLU A 150 -6.00 -12.17 -3.88
CA GLU A 150 -6.94 -12.63 -4.91
C GLU A 150 -7.80 -11.49 -5.47
N GLN A 151 -8.14 -10.49 -4.63
CA GLN A 151 -8.89 -9.29 -5.03
C GLN A 151 -8.04 -8.26 -5.79
N LEU A 152 -6.71 -8.37 -5.75
CA LEU A 152 -5.83 -7.50 -6.52
C LEU A 152 -5.81 -7.94 -7.99
N PRO A 153 -6.07 -7.05 -8.98
CA PRO A 153 -6.03 -7.41 -10.39
C PRO A 153 -4.68 -7.96 -10.84
N ASP A 154 -4.70 -8.89 -11.79
CA ASP A 154 -3.50 -9.64 -12.20
C ASP A 154 -2.38 -8.75 -12.77
N GLU A 155 -2.74 -7.63 -13.42
CA GLU A 155 -1.76 -6.68 -13.92
C GLU A 155 -0.86 -6.07 -12.83
N HIS A 156 -1.33 -5.99 -11.58
CA HIS A 156 -0.55 -5.54 -10.43
C HIS A 156 0.29 -6.67 -9.80
N LYS A 157 -0.03 -7.94 -10.13
CA LYS A 157 0.68 -9.13 -9.64
C LYS A 157 1.75 -9.65 -10.60
N ARG A 158 1.96 -8.97 -11.74
CA ARG A 158 2.96 -9.38 -12.72
C ARG A 158 4.34 -9.44 -12.09
N PHE A 159 5.08 -10.50 -12.40
CA PHE A 159 6.43 -10.67 -11.93
C PHE A 159 7.40 -9.61 -12.49
N ASN A 160 7.21 -9.24 -13.76
CA ASN A 160 7.97 -8.17 -14.41
C ASN A 160 7.03 -7.00 -14.77
N ASN A 161 7.46 -5.78 -14.46
CA ASN A 161 6.73 -4.54 -14.75
C ASN A 161 5.25 -4.58 -14.29
N PRO A 162 4.96 -4.82 -13.00
CA PRO A 162 3.60 -4.74 -12.50
C PRO A 162 3.05 -3.33 -12.72
N HIS A 163 1.75 -3.23 -12.99
CA HIS A 163 1.09 -1.93 -13.01
C HIS A 163 1.12 -1.30 -11.63
N ILE A 164 1.37 0.00 -11.59
CA ILE A 164 1.29 0.77 -10.34
C ILE A 164 -0.18 0.88 -9.91
N TYR A 165 -0.47 0.45 -8.69
CA TYR A 165 -1.80 0.56 -8.11
C TYR A 165 -2.17 2.04 -7.88
N LYS A 166 -3.42 2.39 -8.17
CA LYS A 166 -3.88 3.79 -8.12
C LYS A 166 -4.17 4.20 -6.70
N VAL A 167 -3.36 5.13 -6.19
CA VAL A 167 -3.59 5.79 -4.90
C VAL A 167 -3.72 7.29 -5.14
N GLY A 168 -4.80 7.87 -4.63
CA GLY A 168 -5.08 9.29 -4.75
C GLY A 168 -5.42 9.94 -3.41
N ILE A 169 -5.67 11.24 -3.45
CA ILE A 169 -6.13 12.02 -2.31
C ILE A 169 -7.45 12.72 -2.63
N SER A 170 -8.27 12.97 -1.62
CA SER A 170 -9.49 13.76 -1.79
C SER A 170 -9.18 15.22 -2.12
N GLU A 171 -10.10 15.90 -2.78
CA GLU A 171 -9.95 17.31 -3.12
C GLU A 171 -9.80 18.20 -1.88
N PRO A 172 -10.60 18.05 -0.79
CA PRO A 172 -10.39 18.82 0.44
C PRO A 172 -9.00 18.62 1.06
N LEU A 173 -8.48 17.39 1.07
CA LEU A 173 -7.13 17.12 1.58
C LEU A 173 -6.04 17.77 0.70
N HIS A 174 -6.24 17.78 -0.62
CA HIS A 174 -5.35 18.48 -1.53
C HIS A 174 -5.34 20.00 -1.29
N GLN A 175 -6.54 20.59 -1.11
CA GLN A 175 -6.69 22.02 -0.82
C GLN A 175 -6.00 22.39 0.48
N LEU A 176 -6.27 21.66 1.58
CA LEU A 176 -5.62 21.87 2.87
C LEU A 176 -4.10 21.79 2.78
N ARG A 177 -3.55 20.78 2.08
CA ARG A 177 -2.11 20.68 1.86
C ARG A 177 -1.55 21.88 1.09
N SER A 178 -2.27 22.35 0.09
CA SER A 178 -1.86 23.47 -0.75
C SER A 178 -1.88 24.80 0.00
N GLU A 179 -2.88 25.04 0.83
CA GLU A 179 -3.01 26.22 1.70
C GLU A 179 -1.88 26.27 2.73
N LEU A 180 -1.61 25.15 3.42
CA LEU A 180 -0.52 25.08 4.39
C LEU A 180 0.86 25.30 3.73
N ARG A 181 1.05 24.75 2.53
CA ARG A 181 2.29 24.99 1.77
C ARG A 181 2.45 26.46 1.42
N LYS A 182 1.38 27.14 0.99
CA LYS A 182 1.41 28.58 0.68
C LYS A 182 1.70 29.42 1.93
N LYS A 183 1.03 29.06 3.06
CA LYS A 183 1.20 29.76 4.34
C LYS A 183 2.64 29.75 4.86
N TYR A 184 3.38 28.66 4.63
CA TYR A 184 4.74 28.47 5.17
C TYR A 184 5.85 28.56 4.12
N ARG A 185 5.54 28.77 2.84
CA ARG A 185 6.49 29.22 1.84
C ARG A 185 6.53 30.75 1.91
N MET A 186 7.53 31.27 2.62
CA MET A 186 7.93 32.68 2.49
C MET A 186 8.74 32.87 1.23
#